data_9b1385390f0ea28cddb966cace3b50bd
#
_entry.id   9b1385390f0ea28cddb966cace3b50bd
#
_cell.length_a   1.000
_cell.length_b   1.000
_cell.length_c   1.000
_cell.angle_alpha   90.00
_cell.angle_beta   90.00
_cell.angle_gamma   90.00
#
_symmetry.space_group_name_H-M   'P 1'
#
loop_
_entity.id
_entity.type
_entity.pdbx_description
1 polymer ?
#
loop_
_entity_poly.entity_id
_entity_poly.type
_entity_poly.pdbx_seq_one_letter_code
_entity_poly.pdbx_strand_id
1 'polypeptide(L)'
;MRDLSQLPNLKIALVQTTLAWHDREANYAHFEELIGQAGEVDLVVLPEMFTTGFSMESESLAEPENGPTYKWLKAQAKKANAVITGSVIIQAADGSHRNRLLWARPDGEILHYDKRHLFRMAGEHKHYTPGERQVQFELKGWRIRPLICYDLRFPVWSRDAQDTDLLLYTANWPAARRLHWNRLLPARGIENLCFVAAVNRVGTDGKGFAYSGDSQVLDFQGESLLSAGEADGVFTVVLRAAELAAYRARFPANLDADTFELH
;
A
#
# COMPACT_ATOMS: atom_id res chain seq x y z
N MET A 1 19.56 13.71 11.43
CA MET A 1 18.21 13.71 10.82
C MET A 1 18.33 14.25 9.40
N ARG A 2 17.69 13.63 8.41
CA ARG A 2 17.72 14.10 7.00
C ARG A 2 16.96 15.43 6.90
N ASP A 3 17.48 16.37 6.11
CA ASP A 3 16.76 17.61 5.81
C ASP A 3 15.64 17.33 4.81
N LEU A 4 14.39 17.44 5.26
CA LEU A 4 13.19 17.26 4.45
C LEU A 4 12.66 18.60 3.91
N SER A 5 13.18 19.73 4.38
CA SER A 5 12.62 21.06 4.09
C SER A 5 12.72 21.43 2.59
N GLN A 6 13.64 20.80 1.88
CA GLN A 6 13.90 21.03 0.45
C GLN A 6 13.20 20.00 -0.45
N LEU A 7 12.51 18.98 0.12
CA LEU A 7 11.79 18.02 -0.69
C LEU A 7 10.53 18.64 -1.30
N PRO A 8 10.21 18.32 -2.56
CA PRO A 8 8.94 18.71 -3.15
C PRO A 8 7.78 18.02 -2.40
N ASN A 9 6.61 18.64 -2.42
CA ASN A 9 5.40 18.00 -1.95
C ASN A 9 5.11 16.75 -2.80
N LEU A 10 4.46 15.75 -2.19
CA LEU A 10 4.07 14.52 -2.85
C LEU A 10 2.55 14.49 -3.02
N LYS A 11 2.08 14.47 -4.25
CA LYS A 11 0.65 14.34 -4.55
C LYS A 11 0.32 12.88 -4.82
N ILE A 12 -0.59 12.31 -4.04
CA ILE A 12 -0.97 10.90 -4.12
C ILE A 12 -2.46 10.72 -4.41
N ALA A 13 -2.81 9.62 -5.07
CA ALA A 13 -4.18 9.19 -5.29
C ALA A 13 -4.40 7.79 -4.69
N LEU A 14 -5.44 7.63 -3.89
CA LEU A 14 -5.94 6.35 -3.40
C LEU A 14 -7.12 5.92 -4.26
N VAL A 15 -7.10 4.70 -4.78
CA VAL A 15 -8.19 4.12 -5.57
C VAL A 15 -8.95 3.13 -4.70
N GLN A 16 -10.07 3.58 -4.13
CA GLN A 16 -10.98 2.75 -3.36
C GLN A 16 -12.14 2.30 -4.24
N THR A 17 -12.24 1.00 -4.52
CA THR A 17 -13.29 0.50 -5.41
C THR A 17 -13.60 -0.97 -5.12
N THR A 18 -14.60 -1.50 -5.82
CA THR A 18 -14.91 -2.93 -5.86
C THR A 18 -13.89 -3.66 -6.73
N LEU A 19 -13.68 -4.96 -6.48
CA LEU A 19 -12.85 -5.83 -7.30
C LEU A 19 -13.71 -6.93 -7.92
N ALA A 20 -13.58 -7.12 -9.24
CA ALA A 20 -14.15 -8.27 -9.93
C ALA A 20 -13.44 -9.54 -9.44
N TRP A 21 -14.22 -10.49 -8.91
CA TRP A 21 -13.67 -11.70 -8.29
C TRP A 21 -13.09 -12.64 -9.34
N HIS A 22 -11.78 -12.91 -9.23
CA HIS A 22 -10.99 -13.76 -10.15
C HIS A 22 -11.02 -13.33 -11.63
N ASP A 23 -11.43 -12.11 -11.93
CA ASP A 23 -11.48 -11.57 -13.30
C ASP A 23 -10.43 -10.46 -13.47
N ARG A 24 -9.25 -10.87 -13.93
CA ARG A 24 -8.11 -9.97 -14.14
C ARG A 24 -8.37 -8.93 -15.21
N GLU A 25 -8.99 -9.33 -16.32
CA GLU A 25 -9.22 -8.43 -17.46
C GLU A 25 -10.26 -7.37 -17.10
N ALA A 26 -11.33 -7.74 -16.40
CA ALA A 26 -12.30 -6.78 -15.89
C ALA A 26 -11.65 -5.80 -14.90
N ASN A 27 -10.80 -6.29 -14.01
CA ASN A 27 -10.07 -5.41 -13.08
C ASN A 27 -9.09 -4.48 -13.81
N TYR A 28 -8.37 -4.95 -14.84
CA TYR A 28 -7.49 -4.08 -15.64
C TYR A 28 -8.26 -2.94 -16.31
N ALA A 29 -9.38 -3.26 -16.98
CA ALA A 29 -10.20 -2.23 -17.63
C ALA A 29 -10.74 -1.21 -16.63
N HIS A 30 -11.23 -1.69 -15.49
CA HIS A 30 -11.76 -0.84 -14.42
C HIS A 30 -10.69 0.07 -13.81
N PHE A 31 -9.52 -0.48 -13.46
CA PHE A 31 -8.43 0.33 -12.91
C PHE A 31 -7.79 1.26 -13.93
N GLU A 32 -7.77 0.94 -15.22
CA GLU A 32 -7.30 1.86 -16.26
C GLU A 32 -8.16 3.13 -16.31
N GLU A 33 -9.47 2.99 -16.20
CA GLU A 33 -10.40 4.12 -16.12
C GLU A 33 -10.14 4.95 -14.87
N LEU A 34 -10.07 4.33 -13.69
CA LEU A 34 -9.86 5.02 -12.42
C LEU A 34 -8.49 5.71 -12.33
N ILE A 35 -7.42 5.08 -12.83
CA ILE A 35 -6.10 5.72 -12.92
C ILE A 35 -6.18 6.97 -13.80
N GLY A 36 -6.92 6.92 -14.90
CA GLY A 36 -7.16 8.09 -15.77
C GLY A 36 -7.88 9.25 -15.05
N GLN A 37 -8.72 8.94 -14.06
CA GLN A 37 -9.42 9.95 -13.24
C GLN A 37 -8.55 10.60 -12.17
N ALA A 38 -7.39 10.01 -11.82
CA ALA A 38 -6.50 10.55 -10.79
C ALA A 38 -5.89 11.92 -11.16
N GLY A 39 -5.86 12.25 -12.46
CA GLY A 39 -5.22 13.46 -12.96
C GLY A 39 -3.70 13.44 -12.74
N GLU A 40 -3.11 14.63 -12.65
CA GLU A 40 -1.66 14.75 -12.40
C GLU A 40 -1.35 14.46 -10.93
N VAL A 41 -0.72 13.31 -10.68
CA VAL A 41 -0.27 12.85 -9.36
C VAL A 41 1.12 12.22 -9.46
N ASP A 42 1.79 12.05 -8.34
CA ASP A 42 3.11 11.40 -8.29
C ASP A 42 3.00 9.89 -8.04
N LEU A 43 1.94 9.48 -7.33
CA LEU A 43 1.72 8.11 -6.89
C LEU A 43 0.23 7.75 -6.94
N VAL A 44 -0.11 6.63 -7.56
CA VAL A 44 -1.44 6.00 -7.51
C VAL A 44 -1.35 4.71 -6.72
N VAL A 45 -2.23 4.55 -5.72
CA VAL A 45 -2.26 3.38 -4.84
C VAL A 45 -3.52 2.57 -5.09
N LEU A 46 -3.33 1.30 -5.51
CA LEU A 46 -4.38 0.32 -5.74
C LEU A 46 -4.49 -0.63 -4.54
N PRO A 47 -5.64 -1.32 -4.36
CA PRO A 47 -5.84 -2.27 -3.27
C PRO A 47 -4.90 -3.50 -3.31
N GLU A 48 -4.94 -4.29 -2.24
CA GLU A 48 -4.31 -5.61 -2.18
C GLU A 48 -4.97 -6.56 -3.18
N MET A 49 -4.16 -7.41 -3.85
CA MET A 49 -4.61 -8.38 -4.87
C MET A 49 -5.63 -7.76 -5.84
N PHE A 50 -5.32 -6.57 -6.34
CA PHE A 50 -6.25 -5.74 -7.12
C PHE A 50 -6.72 -6.43 -8.42
N THR A 51 -5.97 -7.41 -8.92
CA THR A 51 -6.30 -8.15 -10.14
C THR A 51 -7.29 -9.30 -9.93
N THR A 52 -7.45 -9.79 -8.69
CA THR A 52 -8.19 -11.03 -8.41
C THR A 52 -9.16 -10.93 -7.24
N GLY A 53 -8.97 -9.95 -6.34
CA GLY A 53 -9.50 -9.98 -4.98
C GLY A 53 -8.70 -10.92 -4.08
N PHE A 54 -8.94 -10.87 -2.76
CA PHE A 54 -8.19 -11.63 -1.76
C PHE A 54 -8.54 -13.11 -1.81
N SER A 55 -7.75 -13.89 -2.53
CA SER A 55 -8.00 -15.31 -2.80
C SER A 55 -6.89 -16.22 -2.27
N MET A 56 -7.30 -17.44 -1.91
CA MET A 56 -6.39 -18.53 -1.54
C MET A 56 -6.13 -19.50 -2.71
N GLU A 57 -6.66 -19.21 -3.89
CA GLU A 57 -6.45 -20.03 -5.10
C GLU A 57 -5.16 -19.62 -5.83
N SER A 58 -4.04 -19.64 -5.08
CA SER A 58 -2.77 -19.16 -5.60
C SER A 58 -2.27 -19.97 -6.80
N GLU A 59 -2.52 -21.28 -6.85
CA GLU A 59 -2.05 -22.14 -7.95
C GLU A 59 -2.67 -21.77 -9.31
N SER A 60 -3.95 -21.38 -9.32
CA SER A 60 -4.68 -21.03 -10.55
C SER A 60 -4.58 -19.55 -10.92
N LEU A 61 -4.34 -18.67 -9.92
CA LEU A 61 -4.39 -17.22 -10.10
C LEU A 61 -3.03 -16.54 -10.15
N ALA A 62 -1.95 -17.23 -9.72
CA ALA A 62 -0.63 -16.61 -9.73
C ALA A 62 -0.14 -16.34 -11.14
N GLU A 63 0.52 -15.20 -11.29
CA GLU A 63 1.25 -14.85 -12.49
C GLU A 63 2.75 -15.05 -12.28
N PRO A 64 3.50 -15.41 -13.33
CA PRO A 64 4.96 -15.40 -13.23
C PRO A 64 5.49 -13.97 -13.06
N GLU A 65 6.69 -13.85 -12.55
CA GLU A 65 7.43 -12.58 -12.59
C GLU A 65 7.56 -12.08 -14.04
N ASN A 66 7.39 -10.77 -14.22
CA ASN A 66 7.31 -10.13 -15.53
C ASN A 66 6.12 -10.59 -16.41
N GLY A 67 5.10 -11.16 -15.78
CA GLY A 67 3.85 -11.59 -16.41
C GLY A 67 2.94 -10.45 -16.87
N PRO A 68 1.66 -10.78 -17.14
CA PRO A 68 0.69 -9.78 -17.67
C PRO A 68 0.54 -8.53 -16.80
N THR A 69 0.42 -8.66 -15.47
CA THR A 69 0.25 -7.51 -14.58
C THR A 69 1.49 -6.60 -14.57
N TYR A 70 2.71 -7.14 -14.64
CA TYR A 70 3.91 -6.32 -14.77
C TYR A 70 3.89 -5.45 -16.03
N LYS A 71 3.47 -6.04 -17.16
CA LYS A 71 3.38 -5.33 -18.45
C LYS A 71 2.30 -4.23 -18.39
N TRP A 72 1.15 -4.57 -17.83
CA TRP A 72 0.04 -3.64 -17.66
C TRP A 72 0.44 -2.46 -16.75
N LEU A 73 1.02 -2.73 -15.59
CA LEU A 73 1.47 -1.67 -14.67
C LEU A 73 2.52 -0.75 -15.30
N LYS A 74 3.49 -1.30 -16.07
CA LYS A 74 4.48 -0.48 -16.80
C LYS A 74 3.78 0.46 -17.80
N ALA A 75 2.80 -0.06 -18.54
CA ALA A 75 2.05 0.74 -19.50
C ALA A 75 1.25 1.85 -18.80
N GLN A 76 0.56 1.53 -17.70
CA GLN A 76 -0.23 2.51 -16.95
C GLN A 76 0.67 3.56 -16.27
N ALA A 77 1.78 3.16 -15.64
CA ALA A 77 2.72 4.08 -15.01
C ALA A 77 3.32 5.08 -16.03
N LYS A 78 3.67 4.60 -17.21
CA LYS A 78 4.15 5.44 -18.31
C LYS A 78 3.06 6.40 -18.81
N LYS A 79 1.82 5.90 -18.99
CA LYS A 79 0.66 6.70 -19.46
C LYS A 79 0.30 7.79 -18.47
N ALA A 80 0.29 7.49 -17.17
CA ALA A 80 -0.04 8.43 -16.11
C ALA A 80 1.14 9.35 -15.74
N ASN A 81 2.37 9.04 -16.18
CA ASN A 81 3.61 9.67 -15.73
C ASN A 81 3.72 9.70 -14.19
N ALA A 82 3.26 8.62 -13.54
CA ALA A 82 3.21 8.47 -12.09
C ALA A 82 3.64 7.06 -11.70
N VAL A 83 4.10 6.90 -10.45
CA VAL A 83 4.25 5.56 -9.89
C VAL A 83 2.88 4.96 -9.65
N ILE A 84 2.70 3.68 -10.02
CA ILE A 84 1.49 2.91 -9.71
C ILE A 84 1.87 1.72 -8.86
N THR A 85 1.15 1.52 -7.76
CA THR A 85 1.42 0.44 -6.82
C THR A 85 0.14 -0.25 -6.35
N GLY A 86 0.23 -1.55 -6.10
CA GLY A 86 -0.81 -2.42 -5.57
C GLY A 86 -0.27 -3.83 -5.47
N SER A 87 -0.93 -4.72 -4.73
CA SER A 87 -0.42 -6.10 -4.64
C SER A 87 -1.15 -7.06 -5.58
N VAL A 88 -0.47 -8.14 -5.92
CA VAL A 88 -0.92 -9.20 -6.83
C VAL A 88 -0.44 -10.57 -6.36
N ILE A 89 -1.01 -11.62 -6.90
CA ILE A 89 -0.57 -13.00 -6.64
C ILE A 89 0.51 -13.34 -7.66
N ILE A 90 1.73 -13.59 -7.17
CA ILE A 90 2.89 -13.91 -8.02
C ILE A 90 3.44 -15.30 -7.70
N GLN A 91 3.77 -16.04 -8.73
CA GLN A 91 4.65 -17.19 -8.65
C GLN A 91 6.10 -16.70 -8.80
N ALA A 92 6.86 -16.79 -7.72
CA ALA A 92 8.26 -16.39 -7.68
C ALA A 92 9.16 -17.42 -8.41
N ALA A 93 10.40 -17.04 -8.68
CA ALA A 93 11.36 -17.90 -9.40
C ALA A 93 11.66 -19.23 -8.69
N ASP A 94 11.49 -19.28 -7.36
CA ASP A 94 11.62 -20.49 -6.53
C ASP A 94 10.37 -21.40 -6.58
N GLY A 95 9.35 -21.03 -7.38
CA GLY A 95 8.07 -21.73 -7.50
C GLY A 95 7.07 -21.42 -6.40
N SER A 96 7.46 -20.68 -5.37
CA SER A 96 6.54 -20.29 -4.30
C SER A 96 5.56 -19.20 -4.74
N HIS A 97 4.38 -19.16 -4.10
CA HIS A 97 3.41 -18.09 -4.34
C HIS A 97 3.58 -16.96 -3.32
N ARG A 98 3.47 -15.72 -3.77
CA ARG A 98 3.64 -14.51 -2.98
C ARG A 98 2.43 -13.57 -3.13
N ASN A 99 2.02 -12.95 -2.04
CA ASN A 99 1.23 -11.72 -2.09
C ASN A 99 2.24 -10.59 -2.21
N ARG A 100 2.45 -10.09 -3.43
CA ARG A 100 3.54 -9.17 -3.78
C ARG A 100 3.00 -7.81 -4.19
N LEU A 101 3.39 -6.79 -3.47
CA LEU A 101 3.18 -5.41 -3.90
C LEU A 101 4.21 -5.07 -4.98
N LEU A 102 3.72 -4.54 -6.09
CA LEU A 102 4.53 -4.05 -7.19
C LEU A 102 4.55 -2.52 -7.16
N TRP A 103 5.72 -1.95 -7.35
CA TRP A 103 5.97 -0.51 -7.43
C TRP A 103 6.48 -0.18 -8.83
N ALA A 104 5.56 0.17 -9.73
CA ALA A 104 5.86 0.41 -11.13
C ALA A 104 6.15 1.89 -11.36
N ARG A 105 7.36 2.21 -11.85
CA ARG A 105 7.81 3.56 -12.18
C ARG A 105 7.50 3.92 -13.64
N PRO A 106 7.35 5.21 -13.97
CA PRO A 106 7.13 5.67 -15.34
C PRO A 106 8.23 5.28 -16.34
N ASP A 107 9.48 5.11 -15.86
CA ASP A 107 10.64 4.67 -16.65
C ASP A 107 10.63 3.17 -16.97
N GLY A 108 9.68 2.42 -16.41
CA GLY A 108 9.50 0.99 -16.62
C GLY A 108 10.21 0.11 -15.59
N GLU A 109 10.92 0.68 -14.61
CA GLU A 109 11.42 -0.08 -13.46
C GLU A 109 10.25 -0.57 -12.59
N ILE A 110 10.32 -1.81 -12.11
CA ILE A 110 9.40 -2.35 -11.10
C ILE A 110 10.21 -2.87 -9.92
N LEU A 111 9.98 -2.25 -8.76
CA LEU A 111 10.42 -2.75 -7.45
C LEU A 111 9.29 -3.52 -6.79
N HIS A 112 9.59 -4.31 -5.76
CA HIS A 112 8.55 -5.09 -5.09
C HIS A 112 8.78 -5.26 -3.59
N TYR A 113 7.68 -5.58 -2.90
CA TYR A 113 7.65 -6.01 -1.51
C TYR A 113 6.75 -7.24 -1.38
N ASP A 114 7.22 -8.31 -0.76
CA ASP A 114 6.45 -9.50 -0.44
C ASP A 114 5.88 -9.38 0.98
N LYS A 115 4.57 -9.62 1.13
CA LYS A 115 3.86 -9.56 2.39
C LYS A 115 4.53 -10.41 3.47
N ARG A 116 4.86 -9.78 4.59
CA ARG A 116 5.49 -10.48 5.72
C ARG A 116 4.51 -11.32 6.51
N HIS A 117 3.35 -10.74 6.87
CA HIS A 117 2.40 -11.39 7.78
C HIS A 117 1.21 -11.93 7.00
N LEU A 118 1.17 -13.22 6.84
CA LEU A 118 0.09 -13.92 6.16
C LEU A 118 -1.10 -14.10 7.09
N PHE A 119 -2.31 -13.79 6.59
CA PHE A 119 -3.54 -13.81 7.39
C PHE A 119 -3.98 -15.23 7.68
N ARG A 120 -3.52 -15.77 8.82
CA ARG A 120 -3.72 -17.15 9.26
C ARG A 120 -5.19 -17.55 9.36
N MET A 121 -6.08 -16.64 9.77
CA MET A 121 -7.51 -16.92 9.89
C MET A 121 -8.15 -17.29 8.55
N ALA A 122 -7.67 -16.71 7.42
CA ALA A 122 -8.11 -17.08 6.08
C ALA A 122 -7.32 -18.26 5.49
N GLY A 123 -6.34 -18.80 6.20
CA GLY A 123 -5.47 -19.85 5.70
C GLY A 123 -4.36 -19.37 4.76
N GLU A 124 -4.13 -18.06 4.62
CA GLU A 124 -3.15 -17.49 3.68
C GLU A 124 -1.77 -18.15 3.79
N HIS A 125 -1.32 -18.45 5.02
CA HIS A 125 -0.04 -19.14 5.30
C HIS A 125 0.08 -20.58 4.74
N LYS A 126 -1.01 -21.15 4.23
CA LYS A 126 -1.00 -22.49 3.60
C LYS A 126 -0.82 -22.40 2.08
N HIS A 127 -1.02 -21.22 1.50
CA HIS A 127 -1.05 -20.98 0.05
C HIS A 127 0.05 -20.04 -0.41
N TYR A 128 0.58 -19.22 0.51
CA TYR A 128 1.59 -18.20 0.22
C TYR A 128 2.79 -18.34 1.13
N THR A 129 3.94 -17.95 0.64
CA THR A 129 5.19 -17.86 1.40
C THR A 129 5.41 -16.40 1.84
N PRO A 130 5.72 -16.13 3.11
CA PRO A 130 5.94 -14.78 3.59
C PRO A 130 7.21 -14.16 3.02
N GLY A 131 7.22 -12.83 2.90
CA GLY A 131 8.43 -12.06 2.67
C GLY A 131 9.31 -12.00 3.93
N GLU A 132 10.61 -11.78 3.75
CA GLU A 132 11.58 -11.72 4.84
C GLU A 132 12.24 -10.35 4.99
N ARG A 133 12.12 -9.50 3.96
CA ARG A 133 12.83 -8.23 3.90
C ARG A 133 11.91 -7.05 4.09
N GLN A 134 12.30 -6.14 4.96
CA GLN A 134 11.78 -4.78 4.95
C GLN A 134 12.40 -4.05 3.75
N VAL A 135 11.58 -3.34 3.02
CA VAL A 135 12.03 -2.53 1.88
C VAL A 135 11.61 -1.08 2.06
N GLN A 136 12.35 -0.19 1.44
CA GLN A 136 12.03 1.22 1.37
C GLN A 136 12.21 1.68 -0.07
N PHE A 137 11.19 2.30 -0.64
CA PHE A 137 11.23 2.87 -1.98
C PHE A 137 11.48 4.37 -1.88
N GLU A 138 12.02 4.93 -2.95
CA GLU A 138 12.24 6.36 -3.06
C GLU A 138 11.40 6.95 -4.20
N LEU A 139 10.73 8.07 -3.92
CA LEU A 139 10.00 8.86 -4.91
C LEU A 139 10.21 10.34 -4.62
N LYS A 140 10.83 11.07 -5.55
CA LYS A 140 11.13 12.51 -5.39
C LYS A 140 11.88 12.83 -4.08
N GLY A 141 12.74 11.92 -3.61
CA GLY A 141 13.46 12.04 -2.35
C GLY A 141 12.67 11.62 -1.10
N TRP A 142 11.38 11.34 -1.21
CA TRP A 142 10.58 10.75 -0.13
C TRP A 142 10.93 9.28 0.08
N ARG A 143 11.06 8.86 1.32
CA ARG A 143 11.26 7.47 1.72
C ARG A 143 9.92 6.84 2.07
N ILE A 144 9.52 5.85 1.30
CA ILE A 144 8.20 5.21 1.37
C ILE A 144 8.38 3.74 1.71
N ARG A 145 7.77 3.29 2.81
CA ARG A 145 7.76 1.89 3.21
C ARG A 145 6.44 1.25 2.82
N PRO A 146 6.42 0.30 1.87
CA PRO A 146 5.22 -0.44 1.50
C PRO A 146 4.93 -1.54 2.51
N LEU A 147 3.66 -1.74 2.79
CA LEU A 147 3.12 -2.75 3.69
C LEU A 147 1.79 -3.29 3.11
N ILE A 148 1.45 -4.54 3.42
CA ILE A 148 0.25 -5.16 2.90
C ILE A 148 -0.66 -5.59 4.04
N CYS A 149 -1.85 -4.96 4.12
CA CYS A 149 -3.02 -5.38 4.89
C CYS A 149 -2.69 -5.84 6.33
N TYR A 150 -2.52 -7.14 6.53
CA TYR A 150 -2.30 -7.75 7.85
C TYR A 150 -1.00 -7.29 8.52
N ASP A 151 -0.01 -6.77 7.77
CA ASP A 151 1.20 -6.17 8.32
C ASP A 151 0.89 -5.02 9.29
N LEU A 152 -0.26 -4.34 9.09
CA LEU A 152 -0.72 -3.28 9.98
C LEU A 152 -0.85 -3.71 11.45
N ARG A 153 -1.12 -4.99 11.73
CA ARG A 153 -1.27 -5.49 13.10
C ARG A 153 0.03 -5.64 13.86
N PHE A 154 1.16 -5.59 13.18
CA PHE A 154 2.47 -5.93 13.74
C PHE A 154 3.32 -4.66 13.88
N PRO A 155 3.30 -4.01 15.06
CA PRO A 155 3.99 -2.73 15.27
C PRO A 155 5.50 -2.85 15.05
N VAL A 156 6.12 -3.95 15.46
CA VAL A 156 7.57 -4.15 15.33
C VAL A 156 7.99 -4.15 13.85
N TRP A 157 7.17 -4.75 12.95
CA TRP A 157 7.45 -4.74 11.52
C TRP A 157 7.21 -3.38 10.87
N SER A 158 6.21 -2.64 11.36
CA SER A 158 5.86 -1.30 10.90
C SER A 158 6.74 -0.22 11.54
N ARG A 159 7.48 -0.55 12.62
CA ARG A 159 8.38 0.40 13.29
C ARG A 159 9.55 0.73 12.40
N ASP A 160 9.84 2.00 12.27
CA ASP A 160 10.88 2.49 11.39
C ASP A 160 12.18 2.78 12.12
N ALA A 161 13.25 2.16 11.65
CA ALA A 161 14.62 2.47 12.04
C ALA A 161 15.37 3.28 10.95
N GLN A 162 14.70 3.68 9.86
CA GLN A 162 15.34 4.21 8.65
C GLN A 162 14.82 5.58 8.19
N ASP A 163 14.15 6.33 9.07
CA ASP A 163 13.56 7.65 8.75
C ASP A 163 12.56 7.61 7.57
N THR A 164 11.60 6.70 7.61
CA THR A 164 10.50 6.62 6.65
C THR A 164 9.64 7.88 6.74
N ASP A 165 9.28 8.45 5.60
CA ASP A 165 8.43 9.65 5.53
C ASP A 165 6.96 9.29 5.34
N LEU A 166 6.70 8.14 4.70
CA LEU A 166 5.36 7.63 4.40
C LEU A 166 5.30 6.12 4.60
N LEU A 167 4.42 5.65 5.46
CA LEU A 167 3.98 4.25 5.50
C LEU A 167 2.82 4.08 4.53
N LEU A 168 2.93 3.12 3.62
CA LEU A 168 1.94 2.86 2.58
C LEU A 168 1.32 1.48 2.78
N TYR A 169 0.00 1.41 2.94
CA TYR A 169 -0.74 0.16 3.10
C TYR A 169 -1.69 -0.08 1.94
N THR A 170 -1.62 -1.26 1.33
CA THR A 170 -2.64 -1.77 0.40
C THR A 170 -3.41 -2.90 1.07
N ALA A 171 -4.74 -2.91 0.98
CA ALA A 171 -5.53 -3.87 1.75
C ALA A 171 -6.79 -4.39 1.05
N ASN A 172 -7.20 -5.59 1.48
CA ASN A 172 -8.56 -6.11 1.51
C ASN A 172 -8.93 -6.34 2.99
N TRP A 173 -9.24 -5.25 3.70
CA TRP A 173 -9.53 -5.28 5.13
C TRP A 173 -11.04 -5.38 5.38
N PRO A 174 -11.56 -6.51 5.90
CA PRO A 174 -12.99 -6.73 6.01
C PRO A 174 -13.69 -5.78 6.98
N ALA A 175 -14.93 -5.42 6.67
CA ALA A 175 -15.78 -4.54 7.48
C ALA A 175 -15.95 -5.02 8.93
N ALA A 176 -15.94 -6.32 9.18
CA ALA A 176 -15.99 -6.89 10.53
C ALA A 176 -14.83 -6.45 11.46
N ARG A 177 -13.76 -5.94 10.87
CA ARG A 177 -12.58 -5.43 11.61
C ARG A 177 -12.31 -3.96 11.30
N ARG A 178 -13.33 -3.21 10.83
CA ARG A 178 -13.27 -1.78 10.53
C ARG A 178 -12.67 -0.94 11.67
N LEU A 179 -13.09 -1.22 12.91
CA LEU A 179 -12.57 -0.52 14.08
C LEU A 179 -11.05 -0.65 14.22
N HIS A 180 -10.50 -1.85 13.96
CA HIS A 180 -9.06 -2.07 14.06
C HIS A 180 -8.29 -1.29 12.99
N TRP A 181 -8.79 -1.25 11.75
CA TRP A 181 -8.24 -0.45 10.67
C TRP A 181 -8.13 1.02 11.06
N ASN A 182 -9.25 1.60 11.49
CA ASN A 182 -9.34 3.00 11.85
C ASN A 182 -8.57 3.38 13.13
N ARG A 183 -8.18 2.43 13.98
CA ARG A 183 -7.40 2.69 15.19
C ARG A 183 -5.91 2.43 15.00
N LEU A 184 -5.55 1.44 14.22
CA LEU A 184 -4.14 1.09 14.04
C LEU A 184 -3.41 2.02 13.08
N LEU A 185 -4.06 2.52 12.03
CA LEU A 185 -3.42 3.43 11.07
C LEU A 185 -2.91 4.72 11.72
N PRO A 186 -3.71 5.46 12.52
CA PRO A 186 -3.21 6.62 13.24
C PRO A 186 -2.04 6.28 14.18
N ALA A 187 -2.12 5.15 14.90
CA ALA A 187 -1.05 4.72 15.79
C ALA A 187 0.28 4.54 15.03
N ARG A 188 0.25 3.99 13.81
CA ARG A 188 1.44 3.84 12.97
C ARG A 188 2.07 5.16 12.56
N GLY A 189 1.25 6.17 12.24
CA GLY A 189 1.72 7.53 11.93
C GLY A 189 2.38 8.20 13.14
N ILE A 190 1.69 8.14 14.27
CA ILE A 190 2.13 8.77 15.54
C ILE A 190 3.45 8.17 16.02
N GLU A 191 3.54 6.84 16.14
CA GLU A 191 4.73 6.18 16.68
C GLU A 191 5.97 6.30 15.79
N ASN A 192 5.77 6.49 14.46
CA ASN A 192 6.87 6.61 13.49
C ASN A 192 7.14 8.07 13.05
N LEU A 193 6.37 9.04 13.55
CA LEU A 193 6.48 10.45 13.15
C LEU A 193 6.49 10.62 11.63
N CYS A 194 5.56 9.95 10.93
CA CYS A 194 5.50 9.92 9.48
C CYS A 194 4.05 9.97 8.98
N PHE A 195 3.86 10.29 7.71
CA PHE A 195 2.56 10.15 7.07
C PHE A 195 2.17 8.67 6.94
N VAL A 196 0.87 8.42 6.87
CA VAL A 196 0.29 7.11 6.54
C VAL A 196 -0.68 7.27 5.39
N ALA A 197 -0.49 6.51 4.30
CA ALA A 197 -1.48 6.37 3.24
C ALA A 197 -1.94 4.92 3.19
N ALA A 198 -3.25 4.71 3.26
CA ALA A 198 -3.80 3.37 3.34
C ALA A 198 -5.01 3.24 2.41
N VAL A 199 -4.94 2.32 1.46
CA VAL A 199 -6.04 2.00 0.56
C VAL A 199 -6.65 0.66 0.93
N ASN A 200 -7.98 0.63 0.94
CA ASN A 200 -8.79 -0.56 1.10
C ASN A 200 -9.84 -0.62 -0.01
N ARG A 201 -10.43 -1.77 -0.24
CA ARG A 201 -11.55 -1.91 -1.18
C ARG A 201 -12.90 -1.68 -0.49
N VAL A 202 -13.95 -1.49 -1.31
CA VAL A 202 -15.37 -1.53 -0.90
C VAL A 202 -16.09 -2.74 -1.51
N GLY A 203 -17.36 -2.91 -1.17
CA GLY A 203 -18.25 -3.94 -1.71
C GLY A 203 -18.09 -5.30 -1.04
N THR A 204 -18.48 -6.35 -1.75
CA THR A 204 -18.46 -7.74 -1.25
C THR A 204 -17.58 -8.58 -2.18
N ASP A 205 -16.81 -9.52 -1.64
CA ASP A 205 -16.01 -10.44 -2.43
C ASP A 205 -16.81 -11.70 -2.84
N GLY A 206 -16.19 -12.57 -3.67
CA GLY A 206 -16.80 -13.81 -4.13
C GLY A 206 -17.07 -14.84 -3.03
N LYS A 207 -16.58 -14.62 -1.80
CA LYS A 207 -16.83 -15.44 -0.61
C LYS A 207 -17.89 -14.84 0.32
N GLY A 208 -18.47 -13.69 -0.05
CA GLY A 208 -19.50 -13.01 0.72
C GLY A 208 -18.99 -12.12 1.86
N PHE A 209 -17.69 -11.84 1.95
CA PHE A 209 -17.17 -10.89 2.93
C PHE A 209 -17.38 -9.45 2.47
N ALA A 210 -17.95 -8.63 3.37
CA ALA A 210 -18.14 -7.20 3.12
C ALA A 210 -16.89 -6.39 3.48
N TYR A 211 -16.65 -5.32 2.72
CA TYR A 211 -15.55 -4.36 2.88
C TYR A 211 -16.11 -2.95 2.94
N SER A 212 -15.71 -2.20 3.95
CA SER A 212 -16.21 -0.84 4.22
C SER A 212 -15.36 0.28 3.65
N GLY A 213 -14.31 -0.03 2.90
CA GLY A 213 -13.39 1.00 2.44
C GLY A 213 -12.60 1.62 3.60
N ASP A 214 -12.93 2.86 3.96
CA ASP A 214 -12.19 3.67 4.92
C ASP A 214 -10.72 3.88 4.50
N SER A 215 -10.47 3.98 3.20
CA SER A 215 -9.17 4.45 2.71
C SER A 215 -8.90 5.84 3.25
N GLN A 216 -7.70 6.05 3.73
CA GLN A 216 -7.37 7.31 4.41
C GLN A 216 -5.90 7.70 4.26
N VAL A 217 -5.65 8.98 4.40
CA VAL A 217 -4.31 9.54 4.54
C VAL A 217 -4.27 10.31 5.84
N LEU A 218 -3.27 10.02 6.64
CA LEU A 218 -3.06 10.60 7.96
C LEU A 218 -1.73 11.33 8.00
N ASP A 219 -1.67 12.37 8.80
CA ASP A 219 -0.42 13.03 9.11
C ASP A 219 0.33 12.29 10.24
N PHE A 220 1.47 12.81 10.58
CA PHE A 220 2.38 12.32 11.63
C PHE A 220 1.87 12.55 13.06
N GLN A 221 0.74 13.21 13.24
CA GLN A 221 0.01 13.36 14.51
C GLN A 221 -1.20 12.41 14.58
N GLY A 222 -1.44 11.64 13.49
CA GLY A 222 -2.59 10.75 13.35
C GLY A 222 -3.87 11.47 12.92
N GLU A 223 -3.78 12.75 12.55
CA GLU A 223 -4.93 13.52 12.06
C GLU A 223 -5.23 13.21 10.59
N SER A 224 -6.50 13.23 10.25
CA SER A 224 -6.95 12.88 8.90
C SER A 224 -6.75 14.02 7.90
N LEU A 225 -5.91 13.78 6.89
CA LEU A 225 -5.79 14.64 5.72
C LEU A 225 -6.80 14.27 4.62
N LEU A 226 -7.20 13.01 4.58
CA LEU A 226 -8.18 12.46 3.65
C LEU A 226 -8.87 11.25 4.27
N SER A 227 -10.19 11.17 4.13
CA SER A 227 -11.00 10.00 4.50
C SER A 227 -12.02 9.74 3.41
N ALA A 228 -11.94 8.57 2.77
CA ALA A 228 -12.87 8.15 1.72
C ALA A 228 -14.19 7.59 2.26
N GLY A 229 -14.22 7.19 3.55
CA GLY A 229 -15.38 6.49 4.11
C GLY A 229 -15.73 5.26 3.29
N GLU A 230 -17.00 5.08 2.95
CA GLU A 230 -17.50 3.96 2.14
C GLU A 230 -17.65 4.30 0.64
N ALA A 231 -17.22 5.48 0.22
CA ALA A 231 -17.38 5.94 -1.15
C ALA A 231 -16.47 5.19 -2.12
N ASP A 232 -16.99 4.81 -3.27
CA ASP A 232 -16.21 4.28 -4.40
C ASP A 232 -15.61 5.45 -5.20
N GLY A 233 -14.36 5.34 -5.63
CA GLY A 233 -13.72 6.35 -6.46
C GLY A 233 -12.24 6.56 -6.22
N VAL A 234 -11.75 7.69 -6.76
CA VAL A 234 -10.36 8.14 -6.69
C VAL A 234 -10.26 9.37 -5.80
N PHE A 235 -9.40 9.30 -4.79
CA PHE A 235 -9.25 10.34 -3.78
C PHE A 235 -7.82 10.86 -3.78
N THR A 236 -7.64 12.17 -3.98
CA THR A 236 -6.31 12.79 -4.10
C THR A 236 -5.99 13.70 -2.92
N VAL A 237 -4.72 13.71 -2.52
CA VAL A 237 -4.22 14.58 -1.44
C VAL A 237 -2.76 14.94 -1.69
N VAL A 238 -2.32 16.06 -1.12
CA VAL A 238 -0.94 16.53 -1.18
C VAL A 238 -0.30 16.39 0.20
N LEU A 239 0.79 15.63 0.29
CA LEU A 239 1.65 15.54 1.48
C LEU A 239 2.70 16.64 1.44
N ARG A 240 2.82 17.39 2.53
CA ARG A 240 3.72 18.55 2.61
C ARG A 240 5.00 18.20 3.38
N ALA A 241 6.11 18.08 2.67
CA ALA A 241 7.40 17.72 3.25
C ALA A 241 7.85 18.71 4.35
N ALA A 242 7.61 20.00 4.15
CA ALA A 242 7.98 21.03 5.12
C ALA A 242 7.24 20.89 6.47
N GLU A 243 5.99 20.43 6.46
CA GLU A 243 5.21 20.19 7.68
C GLU A 243 5.80 19.03 8.50
N LEU A 244 6.17 17.93 7.83
CA LEU A 244 6.84 16.80 8.46
C LEU A 244 8.21 17.22 9.03
N ALA A 245 9.00 17.98 8.25
CA ALA A 245 10.28 18.49 8.70
C ALA A 245 10.15 19.36 9.97
N ALA A 246 9.22 20.31 9.96
CA ALA A 246 8.96 21.19 11.09
C ALA A 246 8.49 20.41 12.34
N TYR A 247 7.64 19.41 12.16
CA TYR A 247 7.15 18.58 13.26
C TYR A 247 8.28 17.77 13.90
N ARG A 248 9.09 17.06 13.10
CA ARG A 248 10.23 16.27 13.57
C ARG A 248 11.30 17.13 14.26
N ALA A 249 11.52 18.35 13.77
CA ALA A 249 12.44 19.28 14.41
C ALA A 249 11.96 19.73 15.78
N ARG A 250 10.64 19.93 15.94
CA ARG A 250 10.04 20.35 17.21
C ARG A 250 9.87 19.21 18.21
N PHE A 251 9.60 18.00 17.72
CA PHE A 251 9.36 16.81 18.52
C PHE A 251 10.15 15.62 17.98
N PRO A 252 11.46 15.50 18.27
CA PRO A 252 12.34 14.49 17.70
C PRO A 252 12.30 13.14 18.45
N ALA A 253 11.10 12.63 18.77
CA ALA A 253 10.92 11.40 19.57
C ALA A 253 11.53 10.14 18.92
N ASN A 254 11.85 10.19 17.62
CA ASN A 254 12.59 9.11 16.96
C ASN A 254 14.04 8.96 17.46
N LEU A 255 14.62 10.00 18.10
CA LEU A 255 15.97 9.93 18.69
C LEU A 255 16.00 9.14 20.01
N ASP A 256 14.83 8.97 20.66
CA ASP A 256 14.67 8.22 21.90
C ASP A 256 14.24 6.77 21.65
N ALA A 257 14.15 6.36 20.39
CA ALA A 257 13.67 5.04 20.02
C ALA A 257 14.68 3.94 20.36
N ASP A 258 14.17 2.83 20.89
CA ASP A 258 14.97 1.62 21.10
C ASP A 258 15.44 1.03 19.75
N THR A 259 16.61 0.41 19.78
CA THR A 259 17.11 -0.42 18.68
C THR A 259 16.75 -1.88 18.92
N PHE A 260 16.34 -2.59 17.85
CA PHE A 260 16.02 -4.01 17.90
C PHE A 260 16.36 -4.68 16.57
N GLU A 261 16.55 -5.99 16.62
CA GLU A 261 16.74 -6.82 15.42
C GLU A 261 15.55 -7.76 15.23
N LEU A 262 15.16 -7.95 13.98
CA LEU A 262 14.13 -8.91 13.59
C LEU A 262 14.80 -10.19 13.09
N HIS A 263 14.42 -11.32 13.67
CA HIS A 263 14.92 -12.65 13.32
C HIS A 263 13.90 -13.49 12.55
#